data_a78e0667a5acbc3d1e12ba93fc48dede
#
_entry.id   a78e0667a5acbc3d1e12ba93fc48dede
#
_cell.length_a   1.000
_cell.length_b   1.000
_cell.length_c   1.000
_cell.angle_alpha   90.00
_cell.angle_beta   90.00
_cell.angle_gamma   90.00
#
_symmetry.space_group_name_H-M   'P 1'
#
loop_
_entity.id
_entity.type
_entity.pdbx_description
1 polymer ?
#
loop_
_entity_poly.entity_id
_entity_poly.type
_entity_poly.pdbx_seq_one_letter_code
_entity_poly.pdbx_strand_id
1 'polypeptide(L)'
;HSTVLPRDVSLATQLTRTITLNIPVVSAAMDTVTEAPLAIALAQEGGIGIIHKNMSIEAQAAHVAQVKRFESGVVKDPVTIHPNMTVREVLELIRRHKISGLPVVNGNKVVGIVTNRDLRFETNLDQAIKHIMTPKKRLVTVNEDTPRDEIGRASCRERV
;
A
#
# COMPACT_ATOMS: atom_id res chain seq x y z
N HIS A 1 23.75 -35.81 15.25
CA HIS A 1 22.79 -34.92 15.90
C HIS A 1 23.24 -33.47 15.68
N SER A 2 22.31 -32.60 15.25
CA SER A 2 22.61 -31.15 15.12
C SER A 2 22.63 -30.50 16.51
N THR A 3 23.62 -29.64 16.74
CA THR A 3 23.71 -28.79 17.94
C THR A 3 23.13 -27.41 17.72
N VAL A 4 22.68 -27.09 16.48
CA VAL A 4 22.12 -25.81 16.10
C VAL A 4 20.63 -25.78 16.41
N LEU A 5 20.19 -24.78 17.16
CA LEU A 5 18.78 -24.58 17.45
C LEU A 5 18.08 -23.81 16.29
N PRO A 6 16.79 -24.04 16.02
CA PRO A 6 16.07 -23.36 14.95
C PRO A 6 16.15 -21.84 15.02
N ARG A 7 16.16 -21.26 16.22
CA ARG A 7 16.29 -19.81 16.45
C ARG A 7 17.65 -19.21 16.04
N ASP A 8 18.68 -20.05 15.95
CA ASP A 8 20.05 -19.65 15.66
C ASP A 8 20.37 -19.80 14.16
N VAL A 9 19.40 -20.22 13.35
CA VAL A 9 19.55 -20.44 11.90
C VAL A 9 19.08 -19.22 11.13
N SER A 10 19.93 -18.72 10.22
CA SER A 10 19.52 -17.73 9.21
C SER A 10 18.96 -18.47 7.99
N LEU A 11 17.76 -18.08 7.56
CA LEU A 11 17.13 -18.57 6.34
C LEU A 11 17.44 -17.69 5.12
N ALA A 12 18.18 -16.59 5.31
CA ALA A 12 18.55 -15.71 4.23
C ALA A 12 19.31 -16.47 3.13
N THR A 13 18.85 -16.33 1.90
CA THR A 13 19.41 -17.02 0.73
C THR A 13 19.52 -16.09 -0.46
N GLN A 14 20.48 -16.36 -1.33
CA GLN A 14 20.73 -15.55 -2.51
C GLN A 14 20.00 -16.15 -3.72
N LEU A 15 19.00 -15.44 -4.26
CA LEU A 15 18.27 -15.85 -5.46
C LEU A 15 19.07 -15.54 -6.72
N THR A 16 19.70 -14.36 -6.78
CA THR A 16 20.57 -13.91 -7.86
C THR A 16 21.78 -13.19 -7.27
N ARG A 17 22.69 -12.74 -8.12
CA ARG A 17 23.88 -11.96 -7.68
C ARG A 17 23.51 -10.69 -6.90
N THR A 18 22.31 -10.15 -7.10
CA THR A 18 21.85 -8.86 -6.53
C THR A 18 20.59 -8.97 -5.68
N ILE A 19 19.93 -10.14 -5.66
CA ILE A 19 18.69 -10.36 -4.92
C ILE A 19 18.91 -11.38 -3.83
N THR A 20 18.74 -10.94 -2.59
CA THR A 20 18.75 -11.79 -1.40
C THR A 20 17.32 -11.90 -0.85
N LEU A 21 16.88 -13.10 -0.51
CA LEU A 21 15.61 -13.37 0.15
C LEU A 21 15.83 -13.61 1.64
N ASN A 22 14.90 -13.17 2.48
CA ASN A 22 14.93 -13.42 3.91
C ASN A 22 14.55 -14.88 4.26
N ILE A 23 13.69 -15.47 3.42
CA ILE A 23 13.34 -16.90 3.47
C ILE A 23 13.46 -17.51 2.07
N PRO A 24 13.87 -18.78 1.93
CA PRO A 24 14.11 -19.43 0.64
C PRO A 24 12.79 -19.93 0.01
N VAL A 25 11.80 -19.04 -0.11
CA VAL A 25 10.49 -19.37 -0.68
C VAL A 25 10.25 -18.53 -1.95
N VAL A 26 10.01 -19.24 -3.05
CA VAL A 26 9.71 -18.65 -4.36
C VAL A 26 8.45 -19.31 -4.92
N SER A 27 7.47 -18.54 -5.35
CA SER A 27 6.31 -19.11 -6.03
C SER A 27 6.60 -19.37 -7.51
N ALA A 28 6.03 -20.45 -8.03
CA ALA A 28 6.11 -20.76 -9.46
C ALA A 28 5.27 -19.78 -10.28
N ALA A 29 5.73 -19.46 -11.50
CA ALA A 29 5.04 -18.60 -12.46
C ALA A 29 3.87 -19.36 -13.13
N MET A 30 2.89 -19.77 -12.35
CA MET A 30 1.72 -20.53 -12.80
C MET A 30 0.51 -19.63 -12.95
N ASP A 31 -0.22 -19.82 -14.04
CA ASP A 31 -1.48 -19.14 -14.31
C ASP A 31 -2.49 -19.36 -13.18
N THR A 32 -3.24 -18.32 -12.84
CA THR A 32 -4.20 -18.28 -11.73
C THR A 32 -3.64 -18.55 -10.33
N VAL A 33 -2.35 -18.83 -10.22
CA VAL A 33 -1.67 -19.10 -8.93
C VAL A 33 -0.85 -17.89 -8.49
N THR A 34 0.17 -17.50 -9.28
CA THR A 34 1.04 -16.38 -8.90
C THR A 34 0.68 -15.11 -9.66
N GLU A 35 -0.22 -14.38 -9.07
CA GLU A 35 -0.61 -13.02 -9.42
C GLU A 35 -0.24 -12.05 -8.30
N ALA A 36 -0.61 -10.76 -8.42
CA ALA A 36 -0.25 -9.74 -7.44
C ALA A 36 -0.61 -10.10 -5.99
N PRO A 37 -1.78 -10.69 -5.67
CA PRO A 37 -2.12 -11.02 -4.28
C PRO A 37 -1.15 -12.02 -3.64
N LEU A 38 -0.80 -13.11 -4.33
CA LEU A 38 0.16 -14.10 -3.80
C LEU A 38 1.58 -13.54 -3.76
N ALA A 39 1.99 -12.77 -4.78
CA ALA A 39 3.30 -12.12 -4.80
C ALA A 39 3.48 -11.15 -3.61
N ILE A 40 2.44 -10.39 -3.25
CA ILE A 40 2.42 -9.53 -2.07
C ILE A 40 2.55 -10.36 -0.80
N ALA A 41 1.76 -11.40 -0.64
CA ALA A 41 1.79 -12.24 0.56
C ALA A 41 3.17 -12.87 0.78
N LEU A 42 3.79 -13.40 -0.28
CA LEU A 42 5.15 -13.95 -0.20
C LEU A 42 6.21 -12.90 0.12
N ALA A 43 6.09 -11.71 -0.46
CA ALA A 43 7.02 -10.61 -0.16
C ALA A 43 6.94 -10.16 1.31
N GLN A 44 5.75 -10.18 1.91
CA GLN A 44 5.56 -9.86 3.34
C GLN A 44 6.26 -10.86 4.26
N GLU A 45 6.31 -12.14 3.86
CA GLU A 45 7.01 -13.21 4.60
C GLU A 45 8.51 -13.25 4.30
N GLY A 46 9.02 -12.45 3.36
CA GLY A 46 10.43 -12.36 3.00
C GLY A 46 10.86 -13.28 1.85
N GLY A 47 9.91 -13.90 1.15
CA GLY A 47 10.08 -14.64 -0.10
C GLY A 47 9.86 -13.76 -1.34
N ILE A 48 9.65 -14.38 -2.50
CA ILE A 48 9.37 -13.68 -3.76
C ILE A 48 8.33 -14.43 -4.60
N GLY A 49 7.40 -13.68 -5.22
CA GLY A 49 6.46 -14.18 -6.19
C GLY A 49 6.93 -13.94 -7.62
N ILE A 50 6.86 -14.96 -8.47
CA ILE A 50 7.14 -14.85 -9.91
C ILE A 50 5.81 -14.81 -10.66
N ILE A 51 5.43 -13.63 -11.16
CA ILE A 51 4.17 -13.43 -11.88
C ILE A 51 4.24 -14.14 -13.23
N HIS A 52 3.20 -14.93 -13.56
CA HIS A 52 3.14 -15.70 -14.80
C HIS A 52 2.96 -14.80 -16.03
N LYS A 53 3.25 -15.36 -17.22
CA LYS A 53 3.19 -14.64 -18.51
C LYS A 53 1.88 -14.85 -19.27
N ASN A 54 0.95 -15.69 -18.82
CA ASN A 54 -0.29 -15.99 -19.52
C ASN A 54 -1.35 -14.88 -19.32
N MET A 55 -0.97 -13.65 -19.69
CA MET A 55 -1.80 -12.46 -19.67
C MET A 55 -1.22 -11.42 -20.64
N SER A 56 -1.94 -10.32 -20.92
CA SER A 56 -1.39 -9.25 -21.73
C SER A 56 -0.21 -8.55 -21.03
N ILE A 57 0.64 -7.89 -21.79
CA ILE A 57 1.79 -7.14 -21.27
C ILE A 57 1.32 -6.07 -20.28
N GLU A 58 0.21 -5.39 -20.58
CA GLU A 58 -0.38 -4.34 -19.76
C GLU A 58 -0.90 -4.91 -18.44
N ALA A 59 -1.55 -6.09 -18.48
CA ALA A 59 -2.05 -6.77 -17.28
C ALA A 59 -0.89 -7.21 -16.39
N GLN A 60 0.17 -7.80 -16.95
CA GLN A 60 1.35 -8.21 -16.19
C GLN A 60 2.03 -6.99 -15.54
N ALA A 61 2.20 -5.91 -16.30
CA ALA A 61 2.76 -4.66 -15.76
C ALA A 61 1.90 -4.08 -14.64
N ALA A 62 0.57 -4.17 -14.74
CA ALA A 62 -0.34 -3.74 -13.68
C ALA A 62 -0.19 -4.58 -12.40
N HIS A 63 -0.06 -5.91 -12.50
CA HIS A 63 0.22 -6.79 -11.37
C HIS A 63 1.56 -6.44 -10.70
N VAL A 64 2.63 -6.25 -11.48
CA VAL A 64 3.94 -5.83 -10.95
C VAL A 64 3.84 -4.47 -10.26
N ALA A 65 3.18 -3.49 -10.88
CA ALA A 65 2.97 -2.18 -10.28
C ALA A 65 2.20 -2.26 -8.94
N GLN A 66 1.22 -3.15 -8.85
CA GLN A 66 0.46 -3.38 -7.60
C GLN A 66 1.37 -3.91 -6.49
N VAL A 67 2.23 -4.91 -6.79
CA VAL A 67 3.20 -5.46 -5.82
C VAL A 67 4.17 -4.38 -5.35
N LYS A 68 4.74 -3.62 -6.30
CA LYS A 68 5.71 -2.55 -5.98
C LYS A 68 5.11 -1.42 -5.15
N ARG A 69 3.85 -1.05 -5.39
CA ARG A 69 3.15 -0.07 -4.55
C ARG A 69 2.98 -0.57 -3.12
N PHE A 70 2.68 -1.85 -2.95
CA PHE A 70 2.52 -2.45 -1.63
C PHE A 70 3.85 -2.51 -0.87
N GLU A 71 4.93 -2.90 -1.56
CA GLU A 71 6.28 -3.01 -0.99
C GLU A 71 6.82 -1.67 -0.49
N SER A 72 6.57 -0.59 -1.24
CA SER A 72 7.09 0.73 -0.89
C SER A 72 6.44 1.33 0.36
N GLY A 73 5.20 0.91 0.71
CA GLY A 73 4.40 1.54 1.77
C GLY A 73 4.08 3.03 1.49
N VAL A 74 4.64 3.58 0.41
CA VAL A 74 4.48 4.96 -0.02
C VAL A 74 3.91 4.98 -1.44
N VAL A 75 2.79 5.66 -1.62
CA VAL A 75 2.19 5.89 -2.94
C VAL A 75 2.80 7.16 -3.52
N LYS A 76 3.70 7.04 -4.51
CA LYS A 76 4.40 8.18 -5.12
C LYS A 76 3.46 9.11 -5.91
N ASP A 77 2.47 8.54 -6.60
CA ASP A 77 1.44 9.29 -7.34
C ASP A 77 0.05 8.91 -6.80
N PRO A 78 -0.37 9.47 -5.65
CA PRO A 78 -1.67 9.17 -5.10
C PRO A 78 -2.78 9.80 -5.95
N VAL A 79 -3.90 9.09 -6.08
CA VAL A 79 -5.12 9.70 -6.59
C VAL A 79 -5.55 10.77 -5.60
N THR A 80 -5.66 12.01 -6.05
CA THR A 80 -6.02 13.16 -5.23
C THR A 80 -7.42 13.65 -5.56
N ILE A 81 -8.05 14.32 -4.60
CA ILE A 81 -9.40 14.88 -4.73
C ILE A 81 -9.41 16.35 -4.33
N HIS A 82 -10.39 17.09 -4.85
CA HIS A 82 -10.60 18.49 -4.51
C HIS A 82 -11.56 18.64 -3.32
N PRO A 83 -11.38 19.65 -2.43
CA PRO A 83 -12.22 19.83 -1.24
C PRO A 83 -13.72 20.02 -1.51
N ASN A 84 -14.08 20.48 -2.70
CA ASN A 84 -15.47 20.71 -3.09
C ASN A 84 -16.15 19.51 -3.77
N MET A 85 -15.42 18.39 -3.98
CA MET A 85 -16.04 17.16 -4.48
C MET A 85 -17.05 16.63 -3.46
N THR A 86 -18.08 15.97 -3.97
CA THR A 86 -19.12 15.34 -3.14
C THR A 86 -18.67 13.99 -2.61
N VAL A 87 -19.27 13.54 -1.52
CA VAL A 87 -19.06 12.21 -0.95
C VAL A 87 -19.33 11.13 -2.01
N ARG A 88 -20.38 11.29 -2.83
CA ARG A 88 -20.75 10.38 -3.91
C ARG A 88 -19.60 10.17 -4.90
N GLU A 89 -19.06 11.26 -5.44
CA GLU A 89 -17.94 11.24 -6.39
C GLU A 89 -16.71 10.55 -5.80
N VAL A 90 -16.41 10.82 -4.54
CA VAL A 90 -15.28 10.23 -3.84
C VAL A 90 -15.46 8.74 -3.59
N LEU A 91 -16.66 8.30 -3.24
CA LEU A 91 -16.97 6.87 -3.10
C LEU A 91 -16.82 6.11 -4.41
N GLU A 92 -17.19 6.72 -5.55
CA GLU A 92 -16.97 6.13 -6.88
C GLU A 92 -15.49 5.99 -7.21
N LEU A 93 -14.67 7.00 -6.90
CA LEU A 93 -13.21 6.93 -7.08
C LEU A 93 -12.58 5.83 -6.22
N ILE A 94 -12.98 5.73 -4.95
CA ILE A 94 -12.52 4.69 -4.02
C ILE A 94 -12.82 3.29 -4.58
N ARG A 95 -14.04 3.06 -5.07
CA ARG A 95 -14.46 1.78 -5.66
C ARG A 95 -13.67 1.47 -6.94
N ARG A 96 -13.53 2.46 -7.83
CA ARG A 96 -12.82 2.31 -9.10
C ARG A 96 -11.35 1.97 -8.92
N HIS A 97 -10.67 2.66 -8.01
CA HIS A 97 -9.23 2.52 -7.80
C HIS A 97 -8.86 1.53 -6.68
N LYS A 98 -9.86 0.96 -5.97
CA LYS A 98 -9.66 0.03 -4.83
C LYS A 98 -8.69 0.59 -3.78
N ILE A 99 -8.85 1.86 -3.43
CA ILE A 99 -8.02 2.59 -2.47
C ILE A 99 -8.82 2.88 -1.19
N SER A 100 -8.13 3.03 -0.06
CA SER A 100 -8.75 3.23 1.25
C SER A 100 -8.66 4.65 1.78
N GLY A 101 -7.86 5.49 1.15
CA GLY A 101 -7.66 6.89 1.55
C GLY A 101 -7.20 7.75 0.37
N LEU A 102 -7.63 9.01 0.38
CA LEU A 102 -7.41 9.98 -0.68
C LEU A 102 -6.92 11.29 -0.08
N PRO A 103 -5.73 11.77 -0.50
CA PRO A 103 -5.31 13.14 -0.17
C PRO A 103 -6.25 14.16 -0.79
N VAL A 104 -6.65 15.15 0.01
CA VAL A 104 -7.43 16.29 -0.44
C VAL A 104 -6.48 17.43 -0.76
N VAL A 105 -6.50 17.92 -2.00
CA VAL A 105 -5.59 18.97 -2.46
C VAL A 105 -6.36 20.19 -2.97
N ASN A 106 -5.79 21.36 -2.72
CA ASN A 106 -6.24 22.62 -3.32
C ASN A 106 -5.06 23.20 -4.11
N GLY A 107 -5.14 23.10 -5.44
CA GLY A 107 -3.98 23.30 -6.31
C GLY A 107 -2.88 22.30 -5.97
N ASN A 108 -1.67 22.75 -5.69
CA ASN A 108 -0.52 21.89 -5.34
C ASN A 108 -0.36 21.68 -3.81
N LYS A 109 -1.32 22.09 -2.98
CA LYS A 109 -1.20 22.00 -1.52
C LYS A 109 -2.16 20.97 -0.95
N VAL A 110 -1.64 20.02 -0.18
CA VAL A 110 -2.46 19.11 0.62
C VAL A 110 -3.14 19.90 1.73
N VAL A 111 -4.47 19.81 1.78
CA VAL A 111 -5.34 20.48 2.78
C VAL A 111 -5.94 19.50 3.78
N GLY A 112 -5.94 18.21 3.46
CA GLY A 112 -6.46 17.15 4.34
C GLY A 112 -6.32 15.78 3.72
N ILE A 113 -6.95 14.79 4.35
CA ILE A 113 -7.12 13.42 3.87
C ILE A 113 -8.53 12.94 4.16
N VAL A 114 -9.06 12.09 3.28
CA VAL A 114 -10.32 11.36 3.50
C VAL A 114 -10.04 9.88 3.41
N THR A 115 -10.56 9.12 4.34
CA THR A 115 -10.41 7.67 4.41
C THR A 115 -11.78 6.98 4.40
N ASN A 116 -11.80 5.67 4.14
CA ASN A 116 -13.02 4.87 4.25
C ASN A 116 -13.69 4.99 5.63
N ARG A 117 -12.91 5.26 6.69
CA ARG A 117 -13.44 5.45 8.05
C ARG A 117 -14.30 6.71 8.12
N ASP A 118 -13.85 7.80 7.51
CA ASP A 118 -14.55 9.09 7.53
C ASP A 118 -15.86 9.02 6.75
N LEU A 119 -15.90 8.20 5.68
CA LEU A 119 -17.06 8.05 4.79
C LEU A 119 -18.05 6.97 5.24
N ARG A 120 -17.65 6.09 6.17
CA ARG A 120 -18.40 4.87 6.53
C ARG A 120 -19.80 5.15 7.08
N PHE A 121 -19.96 6.24 7.81
CA PHE A 121 -21.19 6.60 8.49
C PHE A 121 -21.85 7.85 7.90
N GLU A 122 -21.30 8.36 6.79
CA GLU A 122 -21.84 9.55 6.15
C GLU A 122 -23.09 9.20 5.32
N THR A 123 -24.19 9.84 5.66
CA THR A 123 -25.48 9.64 5.01
C THR A 123 -25.76 10.68 3.93
N ASN A 124 -25.17 11.87 4.05
CA ASN A 124 -25.35 12.94 3.08
C ASN A 124 -24.31 12.83 1.94
N LEU A 125 -24.67 12.11 0.88
CA LEU A 125 -23.82 11.87 -0.26
C LEU A 125 -23.51 13.10 -1.11
N ASP A 126 -24.29 14.15 -1.00
CA ASP A 126 -24.13 15.40 -1.77
C ASP A 126 -23.33 16.46 -1.00
N GLN A 127 -22.91 16.16 0.22
CA GLN A 127 -22.07 17.01 1.02
C GLN A 127 -20.64 17.09 0.45
N ALA A 128 -20.04 18.28 0.52
CA ALA A 128 -18.66 18.49 0.10
C ALA A 128 -17.64 17.89 1.08
N ILE A 129 -16.58 17.28 0.56
CA ILE A 129 -15.54 16.58 1.32
C ILE A 129 -14.85 17.45 2.37
N LYS A 130 -14.73 18.75 2.13
CA LYS A 130 -14.13 19.71 3.09
C LYS A 130 -14.75 19.67 4.50
N HIS A 131 -16.00 19.20 4.63
CA HIS A 131 -16.70 19.12 5.92
C HIS A 131 -16.43 17.82 6.67
N ILE A 132 -15.91 16.80 5.97
CA ILE A 132 -15.74 15.44 6.51
C ILE A 132 -14.25 15.08 6.62
N MET A 133 -13.41 15.66 5.76
CA MET A 133 -11.99 15.35 5.71
C MET A 133 -11.29 15.61 7.05
N THR A 134 -10.28 14.82 7.35
CA THR A 134 -9.31 15.15 8.39
C THR A 134 -8.42 16.29 7.88
N PRO A 135 -8.48 17.49 8.49
CA PRO A 135 -7.74 18.65 8.01
C PRO A 135 -6.23 18.51 8.25
N LYS A 136 -5.42 19.20 7.43
CA LYS A 136 -3.95 19.14 7.49
C LYS A 136 -3.37 19.37 8.90
N LYS A 137 -3.99 20.22 9.70
CA LYS A 137 -3.55 20.51 11.09
C LYS A 137 -3.56 19.27 12.02
N ARG A 138 -4.35 18.25 11.67
CA ARG A 138 -4.49 17.00 12.42
C ARG A 138 -3.72 15.85 11.78
N LEU A 139 -3.02 16.08 10.66
CA LEU A 139 -2.20 15.07 10.00
C LEU A 139 -0.80 15.05 10.60
N VAL A 140 -0.33 13.86 10.91
CA VAL A 140 1.10 13.62 11.15
C VAL A 140 1.76 13.46 9.79
N THR A 141 2.69 14.34 9.48
CA THR A 141 3.45 14.31 8.23
C THR A 141 4.91 14.09 8.52
N VAL A 142 5.58 13.32 7.67
CA VAL A 142 7.02 13.05 7.72
C VAL A 142 7.64 13.42 6.38
N ASN A 143 8.95 13.64 6.36
CA ASN A 143 9.68 13.84 5.12
C ASN A 143 9.83 12.52 4.35
N GLU A 144 10.04 12.59 3.03
CA GLU A 144 10.17 11.42 2.16
C GLU A 144 11.34 10.50 2.59
N ASP A 145 12.41 11.06 3.14
CA ASP A 145 13.60 10.35 3.58
C ASP A 145 13.51 9.79 5.02
N THR A 146 12.34 9.93 5.68
CA THR A 146 12.18 9.47 7.06
C THR A 146 12.23 7.94 7.14
N PRO A 147 13.06 7.35 8.04
CA PRO A 147 13.13 5.90 8.23
C PRO A 147 11.78 5.29 8.60
N ARG A 148 11.48 4.08 8.09
CA ARG A 148 10.19 3.40 8.28
C ARG A 148 9.83 3.14 9.75
N ASP A 149 10.80 2.86 10.59
CA ASP A 149 10.63 2.66 12.03
C ASP A 149 10.20 3.94 12.77
N GLU A 150 10.60 5.11 12.33
CA GLU A 150 10.09 6.39 12.82
C GLU A 150 8.64 6.62 12.40
N ILE A 151 8.28 6.29 11.16
CA ILE A 151 6.90 6.40 10.66
C ILE A 151 5.96 5.50 11.47
N GLY A 152 6.37 4.27 11.76
CA GLY A 152 5.62 3.34 12.60
C GLY A 152 5.38 3.87 14.01
N ARG A 153 6.37 4.50 14.64
CA ARG A 153 6.24 5.10 15.98
C ARG A 153 5.33 6.32 16.01
N ALA A 154 5.36 7.15 14.96
CA ALA A 154 4.46 8.29 14.84
C ALA A 154 3.00 7.85 14.74
N SER A 155 2.69 6.82 13.93
CA SER A 155 1.33 6.30 13.76
C SER A 155 0.79 5.57 15.01
N CYS A 156 1.65 5.00 15.86
CA CYS A 156 1.25 4.35 17.10
C CYS A 156 0.91 5.34 18.23
N ARG A 157 1.49 6.53 18.24
CA ARG A 157 1.22 7.54 19.31
C ARG A 157 -0.17 8.19 19.21
N GLU A 158 -0.83 8.12 18.07
CA GLU A 158 -2.17 8.71 17.87
C GLU A 158 -3.33 7.71 18.04
N ARG A 159 -3.06 6.45 18.40
CA ARG A 159 -4.09 5.42 18.61
C ARG A 159 -4.47 5.19 20.08
N VAL A 160 -4.32 6.20 20.92
CA VAL A 160 -4.81 6.17 22.31
C VAL A 160 -6.09 6.99 22.41
#